data_98c5ad10d43a281a8f936734dd0b80a5
#
_entry.id   98c5ad10d43a281a8f936734dd0b80a5
#
_cell.length_a   1.000
_cell.length_b   1.000
_cell.length_c   1.000
_cell.angle_alpha   90.00
_cell.angle_beta   90.00
_cell.angle_gamma   90.00
#
_symmetry.space_group_name_H-M   'P 1'
#
loop_
_entity.id
_entity.type
_entity.pdbx_description
1 polymer ?
#
loop_
_entity_poly.entity_id
_entity_poly.type
_entity_poly.pdbx_seq_one_letter_code
_entity_poly.pdbx_strand_id
1 'polypeptide(L)'
;IDEDEPEVLFTGLTHAREPLSMMNLYYFANWLCENYNSNITANYLLDNREIWFVPIINPDGYAYNESISPSGGGMHRKNRRTNPPNSSCNVGTQQGVDLNRNYGYNWGANNSGSSGNPCSAVYRGSSAFSEPETEAISNFILAREFNNVLHYHSYSNFLIHSWGDGSLPDEPDLTTLREIGKEMTRYNGYLVGTGVETVGYGVNGDAVDWSYGTAGLISYTPEVGSFSDNFWPSEDRV
;
A
#
# COMPACT_ATOMS: atom_id res chain seq x y z
N ILE A 1 -10.77 -22.87 -4.84
CA ILE A 1 -11.16 -23.24 -6.20
C ILE A 1 -10.58 -22.14 -7.05
N ASP A 2 -9.72 -22.52 -7.97
CA ASP A 2 -9.10 -21.59 -8.94
C ASP A 2 -10.06 -21.57 -10.14
N GLU A 3 -10.72 -20.44 -10.35
CA GLU A 3 -11.67 -20.23 -11.43
C GLU A 3 -11.03 -19.33 -12.47
N ASP A 4 -11.41 -19.44 -13.74
CA ASP A 4 -10.84 -18.64 -14.85
C ASP A 4 -11.50 -17.25 -14.90
N GLU A 5 -11.38 -16.49 -13.80
CA GLU A 5 -11.95 -15.16 -13.62
C GLU A 5 -10.85 -14.12 -13.41
N PRO A 6 -11.07 -12.87 -13.87
CA PRO A 6 -10.09 -11.80 -13.64
C PRO A 6 -9.84 -11.56 -12.15
N GLU A 7 -8.57 -11.58 -11.77
CA GLU A 7 -8.12 -11.44 -10.39
C GLU A 7 -7.78 -9.99 -10.02
N VAL A 8 -8.16 -9.59 -8.81
CA VAL A 8 -7.75 -8.31 -8.22
C VAL A 8 -7.24 -8.50 -6.80
N LEU A 9 -6.14 -7.83 -6.46
CA LEU A 9 -5.54 -7.87 -5.13
C LEU A 9 -5.67 -6.53 -4.43
N PHE A 10 -6.13 -6.58 -3.19
CA PHE A 10 -6.15 -5.46 -2.26
C PHE A 10 -5.21 -5.73 -1.09
N THR A 11 -4.24 -4.87 -0.86
CA THR A 11 -3.33 -4.96 0.28
C THR A 11 -3.44 -3.76 1.19
N GLY A 12 -3.21 -3.92 2.49
CA GLY A 12 -3.27 -2.83 3.44
C GLY A 12 -2.25 -2.96 4.57
N LEU A 13 -2.17 -1.95 5.41
CA LEU A 13 -1.31 -1.89 6.59
C LEU A 13 0.16 -2.24 6.31
N THR A 14 0.70 -1.74 5.21
CA THR A 14 2.14 -1.77 4.91
C THR A 14 2.91 -0.93 5.93
N HIS A 15 2.41 0.26 6.24
CA HIS A 15 2.93 1.06 7.34
C HIS A 15 2.07 0.85 8.58
N ALA A 16 2.71 0.45 9.66
CA ALA A 16 2.05 0.01 10.88
C ALA A 16 1.19 1.09 11.60
N ARG A 17 1.37 2.36 11.27
CA ARG A 17 0.59 3.49 11.80
C ARG A 17 -0.62 3.89 10.96
N GLU A 18 -0.95 3.11 9.93
CA GLU A 18 -2.00 3.40 8.95
C GLU A 18 -3.18 2.40 9.04
N PRO A 19 -3.81 2.22 10.22
CA PRO A 19 -4.86 1.20 10.39
C PRO A 19 -6.10 1.45 9.52
N LEU A 20 -6.35 2.69 9.09
CA LEU A 20 -7.49 3.00 8.22
C LEU A 20 -7.41 2.25 6.88
N SER A 21 -6.20 2.00 6.37
CA SER A 21 -5.99 1.21 5.16
C SER A 21 -6.51 -0.23 5.31
N MET A 22 -6.24 -0.86 6.45
CA MET A 22 -6.74 -2.18 6.81
C MET A 22 -8.27 -2.17 7.02
N MET A 23 -8.77 -1.20 7.78
CA MET A 23 -10.20 -1.11 8.10
C MET A 23 -11.07 -0.90 6.87
N ASN A 24 -10.58 -0.12 5.90
CA ASN A 24 -11.26 0.06 4.62
C ASN A 24 -11.42 -1.27 3.86
N LEU A 25 -10.41 -2.13 3.89
CA LEU A 25 -10.46 -3.45 3.25
C LEU A 25 -11.43 -4.40 3.98
N TYR A 26 -11.44 -4.41 5.32
CA TYR A 26 -12.41 -5.18 6.09
C TYR A 26 -13.84 -4.72 5.84
N TYR A 27 -14.06 -3.41 5.80
CA TYR A 27 -15.38 -2.85 5.47
C TYR A 27 -15.82 -3.30 4.08
N PHE A 28 -14.96 -3.20 3.08
CA PHE A 28 -15.29 -3.57 1.70
C PHE A 28 -15.57 -5.07 1.56
N ALA A 29 -14.76 -5.93 2.17
CA ALA A 29 -15.00 -7.38 2.15
C ALA A 29 -16.34 -7.75 2.82
N ASN A 30 -16.62 -7.17 3.99
CA ASN A 30 -17.91 -7.39 4.66
C ASN A 30 -19.08 -6.87 3.82
N TRP A 31 -18.95 -5.67 3.25
CA TRP A 31 -19.99 -5.10 2.40
C TRP A 31 -20.32 -5.99 1.21
N LEU A 32 -19.32 -6.54 0.55
CA LEU A 32 -19.53 -7.49 -0.56
C LEU A 32 -20.35 -8.71 -0.09
N CYS A 33 -19.95 -9.34 1.02
CA CYS A 33 -20.64 -10.52 1.56
C CYS A 33 -22.08 -10.22 1.99
N GLU A 34 -22.31 -9.14 2.73
CA GLU A 34 -23.62 -8.76 3.25
C GLU A 34 -24.59 -8.34 2.15
N ASN A 35 -24.08 -7.80 1.05
CA ASN A 35 -24.91 -7.28 -0.05
C ASN A 35 -25.01 -8.24 -1.25
N TYR A 36 -24.43 -9.42 -1.20
CA TYR A 36 -24.43 -10.39 -2.31
C TYR A 36 -25.83 -10.64 -2.88
N ASN A 37 -26.84 -10.86 -2.04
CA ASN A 37 -28.20 -11.17 -2.46
C ASN A 37 -29.10 -9.93 -2.70
N SER A 38 -28.63 -8.72 -2.40
CA SER A 38 -29.44 -7.50 -2.38
C SER A 38 -28.94 -6.39 -3.29
N ASN A 39 -27.67 -6.45 -3.70
CA ASN A 39 -27.03 -5.42 -4.51
C ASN A 39 -26.44 -6.04 -5.79
N ILE A 40 -26.89 -5.56 -6.94
CA ILE A 40 -26.48 -6.11 -8.24
C ILE A 40 -24.97 -5.99 -8.50
N THR A 41 -24.30 -4.94 -7.97
CA THR A 41 -22.87 -4.77 -8.14
C THR A 41 -22.09 -5.75 -7.27
N ALA A 42 -22.49 -5.95 -6.00
CA ALA A 42 -21.86 -6.92 -5.12
C ALA A 42 -22.00 -8.35 -5.68
N ASN A 43 -23.21 -8.70 -6.15
CA ASN A 43 -23.47 -9.99 -6.78
C ASN A 43 -22.58 -10.17 -8.03
N TYR A 44 -22.58 -9.19 -8.95
CA TYR A 44 -21.78 -9.28 -10.16
C TYR A 44 -20.26 -9.44 -9.86
N LEU A 45 -19.75 -8.69 -8.90
CA LEU A 45 -18.33 -8.76 -8.54
C LEU A 45 -17.95 -10.12 -7.97
N LEU A 46 -18.78 -10.67 -7.07
CA LEU A 46 -18.51 -11.97 -6.44
C LEU A 46 -18.75 -13.17 -7.37
N ASP A 47 -19.58 -13.01 -8.39
CA ASP A 47 -19.86 -14.08 -9.37
C ASP A 47 -18.91 -14.04 -10.59
N ASN A 48 -18.09 -13.00 -10.75
CA ASN A 48 -17.30 -12.80 -11.98
C ASN A 48 -15.87 -12.30 -11.74
N ARG A 49 -15.39 -12.25 -10.49
CA ARG A 49 -14.05 -11.81 -10.14
C ARG A 49 -13.50 -12.61 -8.97
N GLU A 50 -12.25 -12.97 -9.05
CA GLU A 50 -11.49 -13.40 -7.88
C GLU A 50 -10.96 -12.18 -7.13
N ILE A 51 -11.48 -11.94 -5.93
CA ILE A 51 -11.14 -10.77 -5.13
C ILE A 51 -10.30 -11.21 -3.92
N TRP A 52 -9.05 -10.82 -3.93
CA TRP A 52 -8.07 -11.18 -2.90
C TRP A 52 -7.81 -10.03 -1.96
N PHE A 53 -7.85 -10.31 -0.66
CA PHE A 53 -7.54 -9.34 0.39
C PHE A 53 -6.36 -9.80 1.23
N VAL A 54 -5.33 -8.95 1.33
CA VAL A 54 -4.23 -9.07 2.31
C VAL A 54 -4.24 -7.80 3.17
N PRO A 55 -5.15 -7.72 4.16
CA PRO A 55 -5.40 -6.48 4.87
C PRO A 55 -4.28 -6.06 5.81
N ILE A 56 -3.36 -6.96 6.17
CA ILE A 56 -2.28 -6.72 7.11
C ILE A 56 -0.96 -7.24 6.54
N ILE A 57 -0.15 -6.37 5.93
CA ILE A 57 1.21 -6.73 5.47
C ILE A 57 2.21 -6.68 6.62
N ASN A 58 2.04 -5.76 7.56
CA ASN A 58 2.99 -5.48 8.64
C ASN A 58 2.41 -5.78 10.04
N PRO A 59 2.16 -7.07 10.37
CA PRO A 59 1.55 -7.43 11.65
C PRO A 59 2.41 -7.09 12.85
N ASP A 60 3.73 -7.29 12.76
CA ASP A 60 4.66 -7.03 13.87
C ASP A 60 4.77 -5.54 14.20
N GLY A 61 4.79 -4.68 13.18
CA GLY A 61 4.78 -3.24 13.36
C GLY A 61 3.48 -2.76 14.01
N TYR A 62 2.34 -3.32 13.60
CA TYR A 62 1.04 -3.00 14.18
C TYR A 62 0.93 -3.46 15.64
N ALA A 63 1.29 -4.70 15.94
CA ALA A 63 1.32 -5.22 17.32
C ALA A 63 2.25 -4.38 18.23
N TYR A 64 3.36 -3.86 17.69
CA TYR A 64 4.20 -2.93 18.41
C TYR A 64 3.49 -1.60 18.71
N ASN A 65 2.76 -1.03 17.75
CA ASN A 65 1.95 0.17 17.98
C ASN A 65 0.90 -0.05 19.07
N GLU A 66 0.21 -1.18 19.06
CA GLU A 66 -0.74 -1.55 20.11
C GLU A 66 -0.05 -1.66 21.49
N SER A 67 1.17 -2.21 21.53
CA SER A 67 1.93 -2.35 22.79
C SER A 67 2.35 -1.02 23.41
N ILE A 68 2.69 -0.02 22.59
CA ILE A 68 3.13 1.30 23.06
C ILE A 68 1.99 2.31 23.21
N SER A 69 0.86 2.07 22.57
CA SER A 69 -0.32 2.93 22.60
C SER A 69 -1.60 2.09 22.46
N PRO A 70 -2.02 1.38 23.52
CA PRO A 70 -3.16 0.43 23.45
C PRO A 70 -4.51 1.06 23.10
N SER A 71 -4.63 2.37 23.25
CA SER A 71 -5.85 3.13 22.90
C SER A 71 -5.78 3.76 21.51
N GLY A 72 -4.85 3.32 20.67
CA GLY A 72 -4.55 3.94 19.37
C GLY A 72 -3.53 5.06 19.44
N GLY A 73 -3.08 5.56 18.29
CA GLY A 73 -2.12 6.67 18.20
C GLY A 73 -0.65 6.25 18.15
N GLY A 74 -0.33 4.96 18.09
CA GLY A 74 1.05 4.50 17.90
C GLY A 74 1.64 4.97 16.56
N MET A 75 2.83 5.57 16.58
CA MET A 75 3.41 6.24 15.42
C MET A 75 4.55 5.48 14.75
N HIS A 76 4.75 4.20 15.10
CA HIS A 76 5.70 3.34 14.42
C HIS A 76 5.23 3.04 12.99
N ARG A 77 6.08 3.33 11.99
CA ARG A 77 5.78 3.17 10.56
C ARG A 77 6.27 1.84 9.99
N LYS A 78 7.52 1.50 10.33
CA LYS A 78 8.32 0.43 9.72
C LYS A 78 7.92 -0.96 10.22
N ASN A 79 8.51 -2.04 9.68
CA ASN A 79 8.43 -3.35 10.31
C ASN A 79 9.26 -3.42 11.61
N ARG A 80 9.36 -4.61 12.22
CA ARG A 80 10.13 -4.77 13.49
C ARG A 80 11.46 -5.49 13.31
N ARG A 81 12.00 -5.51 12.09
CA ARG A 81 13.34 -6.08 11.88
C ARG A 81 14.36 -5.41 12.77
N THR A 82 15.25 -6.23 13.34
CA THR A 82 16.43 -5.71 14.03
C THR A 82 17.44 -5.22 13.00
N ASN A 83 17.75 -3.93 13.03
CA ASN A 83 18.80 -3.33 12.21
C ASN A 83 20.18 -3.92 12.55
N PRO A 84 21.23 -3.73 11.71
CA PRO A 84 22.53 -4.32 11.92
C PRO A 84 23.03 -4.18 13.36
N PRO A 85 23.75 -5.16 13.91
CA PRO A 85 24.35 -5.09 15.23
C PRO A 85 25.11 -3.78 15.41
N ASN A 86 25.00 -3.15 16.57
CA ASN A 86 25.57 -1.83 16.90
C ASN A 86 24.91 -0.62 16.24
N SER A 87 23.78 -0.77 15.55
CA SER A 87 22.98 0.37 15.13
C SER A 87 22.30 1.01 16.33
N SER A 88 22.48 2.32 16.52
CA SER A 88 21.73 3.10 17.51
C SER A 88 20.22 3.18 17.21
N CYS A 89 19.82 2.69 16.05
CA CYS A 89 18.46 2.75 15.53
C CYS A 89 17.58 1.55 15.92
N ASN A 90 18.09 0.62 16.74
CA ASN A 90 17.31 -0.54 17.23
C ASN A 90 16.44 -0.19 18.45
N VAL A 91 15.95 1.04 18.54
CA VAL A 91 15.16 1.54 19.67
C VAL A 91 13.88 2.22 19.19
N GLY A 92 12.79 1.94 19.91
CA GLY A 92 11.51 2.62 19.71
C GLY A 92 11.04 2.58 18.26
N THR A 93 10.57 3.70 17.78
CA THR A 93 10.02 3.86 16.43
C THR A 93 11.08 3.97 15.32
N GLN A 94 12.37 4.03 15.66
CA GLN A 94 13.46 4.07 14.68
C GLN A 94 13.84 2.68 14.15
N GLN A 95 13.50 1.60 14.86
CA GLN A 95 13.81 0.23 14.45
C GLN A 95 13.05 -0.16 13.18
N GLY A 96 13.63 -1.07 12.38
CA GLY A 96 12.97 -1.71 11.24
C GLY A 96 13.26 -1.06 9.89
N VAL A 97 12.60 -1.58 8.87
CA VAL A 97 12.68 -1.19 7.46
C VAL A 97 11.34 -0.62 7.02
N ASP A 98 11.35 0.41 6.20
CA ASP A 98 10.16 0.90 5.50
C ASP A 98 9.82 -0.08 4.36
N LEU A 99 8.77 -0.86 4.56
CA LEU A 99 8.36 -1.90 3.59
C LEU A 99 8.01 -1.29 2.23
N ASN A 100 7.46 -0.05 2.19
CA ASN A 100 7.16 0.65 0.94
C ASN A 100 8.37 1.43 0.38
N ARG A 101 9.58 0.95 0.67
CA ARG A 101 10.86 1.33 0.07
C ARG A 101 11.74 0.10 -0.21
N ASN A 102 11.18 -1.11 -0.01
CA ASN A 102 11.95 -2.36 -0.05
C ASN A 102 11.66 -3.22 -1.29
N TYR A 103 10.78 -2.80 -2.20
CA TYR A 103 10.51 -3.47 -3.47
C TYR A 103 11.62 -3.23 -4.50
N GLY A 104 11.73 -4.14 -5.50
CA GLY A 104 12.90 -4.21 -6.38
C GLY A 104 12.99 -3.10 -7.45
N TYR A 105 11.87 -2.56 -7.92
CA TYR A 105 11.90 -1.56 -8.97
C TYR A 105 12.53 -0.24 -8.47
N ASN A 106 13.56 0.23 -9.16
CA ASN A 106 14.32 1.44 -8.78
C ASN A 106 14.81 1.45 -7.32
N TRP A 107 14.94 0.29 -6.66
CA TRP A 107 15.41 0.22 -5.29
C TRP A 107 16.77 0.90 -5.12
N GLY A 108 16.83 1.87 -4.21
CA GLY A 108 18.07 2.55 -3.90
C GLY A 108 18.63 3.44 -5.01
N ALA A 109 17.85 3.77 -6.03
CA ALA A 109 18.27 4.61 -7.15
C ALA A 109 18.86 5.96 -6.71
N ASN A 110 18.32 6.51 -5.62
CA ASN A 110 18.84 7.73 -4.98
C ASN A 110 18.47 7.77 -3.50
N ASN A 111 18.94 8.80 -2.77
CA ASN A 111 18.61 9.03 -1.37
C ASN A 111 17.54 10.11 -1.13
N SER A 112 16.87 10.60 -2.16
CA SER A 112 15.71 11.50 -2.01
C SER A 112 14.40 10.73 -1.88
N GLY A 113 14.21 9.63 -2.61
CA GLY A 113 13.00 8.81 -2.56
C GLY A 113 13.00 7.73 -1.46
N SER A 114 14.20 7.36 -0.95
CA SER A 114 14.40 6.43 0.17
C SER A 114 15.72 6.72 0.87
N SER A 115 16.05 6.02 1.96
CA SER A 115 17.27 6.24 2.70
C SER A 115 18.07 4.96 2.94
N GLY A 116 19.38 5.01 2.78
CA GLY A 116 20.31 3.97 3.24
C GLY A 116 20.62 4.03 4.75
N ASN A 117 20.15 5.05 5.47
CA ASN A 117 20.38 5.20 6.90
C ASN A 117 19.32 4.42 7.71
N PRO A 118 19.70 3.41 8.52
CA PRO A 118 18.76 2.62 9.32
C PRO A 118 17.88 3.41 10.29
N CYS A 119 18.33 4.60 10.73
CA CYS A 119 17.55 5.48 11.61
C CYS A 119 16.45 6.26 10.88
N SER A 120 16.50 6.31 9.57
CA SER A 120 15.51 7.04 8.78
C SER A 120 14.14 6.35 8.82
N ALA A 121 13.08 7.14 8.84
CA ALA A 121 11.71 6.64 8.71
C ALA A 121 11.44 5.98 7.34
N VAL A 122 12.25 6.33 6.31
CA VAL A 122 12.19 5.76 4.95
C VAL A 122 13.40 4.88 4.64
N TYR A 123 13.93 4.16 5.65
CA TYR A 123 15.02 3.21 5.46
C TYR A 123 14.58 2.04 4.59
N ARG A 124 15.29 1.83 3.47
CA ARG A 124 14.95 0.86 2.42
C ARG A 124 15.41 -0.57 2.66
N GLY A 125 16.05 -0.86 3.79
CA GLY A 125 16.66 -2.18 4.05
C GLY A 125 18.05 -2.32 3.46
N SER A 126 18.62 -3.53 3.59
CA SER A 126 19.98 -3.86 3.14
C SER A 126 20.06 -4.22 1.65
N SER A 127 18.97 -4.67 1.08
CA SER A 127 18.77 -4.98 -0.35
C SER A 127 17.29 -4.88 -0.70
N ALA A 128 16.97 -4.87 -1.98
CA ALA A 128 15.61 -5.10 -2.42
C ALA A 128 15.12 -6.45 -1.86
N PHE A 129 13.86 -6.48 -1.43
CA PHE A 129 13.22 -7.67 -0.84
C PHE A 129 14.01 -8.27 0.33
N SER A 130 14.71 -7.44 1.11
CA SER A 130 15.39 -7.91 2.33
C SER A 130 14.40 -8.31 3.43
N GLU A 131 13.15 -7.90 3.32
CA GLU A 131 12.12 -8.12 4.32
C GLU A 131 11.16 -9.24 3.89
N PRO A 132 10.86 -10.20 4.80
CA PRO A 132 9.99 -11.33 4.46
C PRO A 132 8.59 -10.91 4.05
N GLU A 133 8.10 -9.78 4.56
CA GLU A 133 6.79 -9.24 4.22
C GLU A 133 6.72 -8.82 2.73
N THR A 134 7.73 -8.10 2.24
CA THR A 134 7.78 -7.66 0.84
C THR A 134 8.08 -8.81 -0.10
N GLU A 135 8.95 -9.75 0.29
CA GLU A 135 9.23 -10.97 -0.45
C GLU A 135 7.98 -11.84 -0.58
N ALA A 136 7.22 -12.02 0.50
CA ALA A 136 5.99 -12.82 0.49
C ALA A 136 4.92 -12.23 -0.45
N ILE A 137 4.68 -10.92 -0.38
CA ILE A 137 3.70 -10.24 -1.26
C ILE A 137 4.15 -10.28 -2.72
N SER A 138 5.43 -10.01 -3.01
CA SER A 138 5.92 -10.05 -4.39
C SER A 138 5.84 -11.46 -4.98
N ASN A 139 6.19 -12.48 -4.22
CA ASN A 139 6.06 -13.88 -4.65
C ASN A 139 4.60 -14.27 -4.86
N PHE A 140 3.69 -13.82 -4.00
CA PHE A 140 2.26 -14.05 -4.15
C PHE A 140 1.72 -13.40 -5.44
N ILE A 141 2.10 -12.14 -5.71
CA ILE A 141 1.70 -11.45 -6.94
C ILE A 141 2.23 -12.17 -8.18
N LEU A 142 3.50 -12.61 -8.18
CA LEU A 142 4.09 -13.29 -9.33
C LEU A 142 3.60 -14.74 -9.53
N ALA A 143 3.01 -15.35 -8.51
CA ALA A 143 2.49 -16.72 -8.58
C ALA A 143 1.03 -16.79 -9.09
N ARG A 144 0.40 -15.65 -9.34
CA ARG A 144 -0.99 -15.54 -9.79
C ARG A 144 -1.11 -14.67 -11.05
N GLU A 145 -2.32 -14.63 -11.62
CA GLU A 145 -2.61 -13.88 -12.85
C GLU A 145 -3.42 -12.61 -12.56
N PHE A 146 -3.00 -11.84 -11.55
CA PHE A 146 -3.65 -10.58 -11.22
C PHE A 146 -3.70 -9.63 -12.41
N ASN A 147 -4.84 -8.99 -12.61
CA ASN A 147 -4.99 -7.89 -13.57
C ASN A 147 -4.69 -6.53 -12.93
N ASN A 148 -5.08 -6.39 -11.66
CA ASN A 148 -4.95 -5.14 -10.92
C ASN A 148 -4.51 -5.40 -9.48
N VAL A 149 -3.76 -4.44 -8.93
CA VAL A 149 -3.42 -4.44 -7.51
C VAL A 149 -3.56 -3.05 -6.91
N LEU A 150 -4.16 -2.97 -5.71
CA LEU A 150 -4.32 -1.73 -4.96
C LEU A 150 -3.63 -1.86 -3.61
N HIS A 151 -2.59 -1.07 -3.40
CA HIS A 151 -1.82 -1.00 -2.17
C HIS A 151 -2.35 0.13 -1.29
N TYR A 152 -3.27 -0.18 -0.38
CA TYR A 152 -3.93 0.81 0.48
C TYR A 152 -3.00 1.35 1.55
N HIS A 153 -3.00 2.67 1.66
CA HIS A 153 -2.30 3.46 2.66
C HIS A 153 -3.25 4.48 3.33
N SER A 154 -2.78 5.23 4.28
CA SER A 154 -3.41 6.43 4.79
C SER A 154 -2.33 7.47 5.13
N TYR A 155 -2.59 8.76 4.99
CA TYR A 155 -3.86 9.42 4.67
C TYR A 155 -3.65 10.55 3.66
N SER A 156 -4.65 10.97 2.87
CA SER A 156 -4.65 12.28 2.18
C SER A 156 -5.70 12.43 1.06
N ASN A 157 -6.59 11.44 0.90
CA ASN A 157 -7.59 11.44 -0.18
C ASN A 157 -6.95 11.48 -1.59
N PHE A 158 -5.92 10.71 -1.82
CA PHE A 158 -5.25 10.58 -3.09
C PHE A 158 -5.39 9.17 -3.68
N LEU A 159 -5.29 9.09 -5.00
CA LEU A 159 -5.10 7.84 -5.73
C LEU A 159 -3.83 7.97 -6.56
N ILE A 160 -2.75 7.34 -6.08
CA ILE A 160 -1.41 7.49 -6.64
C ILE A 160 -1.14 6.37 -7.64
N HIS A 161 -0.63 6.72 -8.82
CA HIS A 161 -0.12 5.79 -9.83
C HIS A 161 1.38 6.02 -10.08
N SER A 162 2.04 5.09 -10.80
CA SER A 162 3.44 5.18 -11.20
C SER A 162 3.68 6.40 -12.13
N TRP A 163 4.87 7.01 -12.09
CA TRP A 163 6.04 6.53 -11.34
C TRP A 163 6.26 7.33 -10.07
N GLY A 164 6.76 6.66 -9.05
CA GLY A 164 7.06 7.28 -7.76
C GLY A 164 8.14 8.35 -7.80
N ASP A 165 9.05 8.35 -8.77
CA ASP A 165 10.06 9.40 -8.96
C ASP A 165 9.49 10.68 -9.62
N GLY A 166 8.22 10.66 -10.03
CA GLY A 166 7.52 11.76 -10.67
C GLY A 166 7.65 11.81 -12.20
N SER A 167 8.40 10.90 -12.82
CA SER A 167 8.31 10.68 -14.25
C SER A 167 6.93 10.11 -14.62
N LEU A 168 6.57 10.19 -15.89
CA LEU A 168 5.27 9.70 -16.36
C LEU A 168 5.46 8.41 -17.16
N PRO A 169 4.56 7.43 -17.02
CA PRO A 169 4.50 6.30 -17.94
C PRO A 169 4.34 6.75 -19.39
N ASP A 170 4.81 5.92 -20.32
CA ASP A 170 4.60 6.15 -21.74
C ASP A 170 3.12 5.97 -22.13
N GLU A 171 2.70 6.61 -23.21
CA GLU A 171 1.37 6.37 -23.77
C GLU A 171 1.32 4.98 -24.48
N PRO A 172 0.21 4.23 -24.39
CA PRO A 172 -1.11 4.64 -23.90
C PRO A 172 -1.32 4.42 -22.39
N ASP A 173 -0.32 3.95 -21.65
CA ASP A 173 -0.46 3.54 -20.26
C ASP A 173 -0.82 4.71 -19.34
N LEU A 174 -0.20 5.89 -19.56
CA LEU A 174 -0.50 7.09 -18.78
C LEU A 174 -1.99 7.46 -18.90
N THR A 175 -2.51 7.47 -20.12
CA THR A 175 -3.94 7.73 -20.36
C THR A 175 -4.80 6.68 -19.67
N THR A 176 -4.46 5.40 -19.78
CA THR A 176 -5.19 4.29 -19.14
C THR A 176 -5.22 4.43 -17.63
N LEU A 177 -4.08 4.66 -16.98
CA LEU A 177 -3.99 4.84 -15.53
C LEU A 177 -4.81 6.05 -15.06
N ARG A 178 -4.76 7.15 -15.79
CA ARG A 178 -5.51 8.36 -15.43
C ARG A 178 -7.02 8.21 -15.61
N GLU A 179 -7.47 7.59 -16.69
CA GLU A 179 -8.91 7.39 -16.94
C GLU A 179 -9.52 6.37 -15.96
N ILE A 180 -8.85 5.25 -15.69
CA ILE A 180 -9.27 4.29 -14.66
C ILE A 180 -9.29 4.98 -13.28
N GLY A 181 -8.23 5.71 -12.94
CA GLY A 181 -8.13 6.43 -11.67
C GLY A 181 -9.26 7.45 -11.48
N LYS A 182 -9.62 8.22 -12.52
CA LYS A 182 -10.77 9.15 -12.48
C LYS A 182 -12.09 8.41 -12.24
N GLU A 183 -12.30 7.28 -12.90
CA GLU A 183 -13.51 6.50 -12.70
C GLU A 183 -13.57 5.93 -11.29
N MET A 184 -12.47 5.42 -10.75
CA MET A 184 -12.38 4.92 -9.37
C MET A 184 -12.67 6.02 -8.34
N THR A 185 -12.28 7.25 -8.62
CA THR A 185 -12.43 8.39 -7.70
C THR A 185 -13.66 9.26 -7.95
N ARG A 186 -14.52 8.85 -8.87
CA ARG A 186 -15.71 9.62 -9.28
C ARG A 186 -16.64 10.02 -8.14
N TYR A 187 -16.76 9.18 -7.12
CA TYR A 187 -17.69 9.41 -6.01
C TYR A 187 -17.02 10.00 -4.76
N ASN A 188 -15.72 9.77 -4.56
CA ASN A 188 -15.00 10.26 -3.39
C ASN A 188 -14.16 11.52 -3.68
N GLY A 189 -13.93 11.83 -4.97
CA GLY A 189 -13.23 13.04 -5.39
C GLY A 189 -11.73 13.05 -5.06
N TYR A 190 -11.11 11.88 -4.89
CA TYR A 190 -9.68 11.80 -4.65
C TYR A 190 -8.89 12.37 -5.82
N LEU A 191 -7.79 13.06 -5.53
CA LEU A 191 -6.86 13.54 -6.55
C LEU A 191 -6.06 12.35 -7.12
N VAL A 192 -6.10 12.19 -8.44
CA VAL A 192 -5.36 11.15 -9.17
C VAL A 192 -4.07 11.73 -9.73
N GLY A 193 -2.93 11.06 -9.51
CA GLY A 193 -1.64 11.49 -10.04
C GLY A 193 -0.48 10.64 -9.55
N THR A 194 0.73 11.01 -9.95
CA THR A 194 1.97 10.44 -9.41
C THR A 194 2.21 10.89 -7.97
N GLY A 195 3.18 10.29 -7.27
CA GLY A 195 3.57 10.74 -5.93
C GLY A 195 3.95 12.22 -5.89
N VAL A 196 4.67 12.71 -6.90
CA VAL A 196 5.05 14.14 -6.98
C VAL A 196 3.83 15.04 -7.21
N GLU A 197 2.88 14.63 -8.05
CA GLU A 197 1.65 15.40 -8.33
C GLU A 197 0.68 15.43 -7.13
N THR A 198 0.73 14.45 -6.23
CA THR A 198 -0.19 14.27 -5.10
C THR A 198 0.46 14.65 -3.77
N VAL A 199 1.35 13.80 -3.23
CA VAL A 199 2.01 14.04 -1.92
C VAL A 199 3.17 15.03 -1.98
N GLY A 200 3.62 15.42 -3.19
CA GLY A 200 4.62 16.48 -3.38
C GLY A 200 6.07 16.03 -3.22
N TYR A 201 6.34 14.72 -3.13
CA TYR A 201 7.70 14.18 -3.07
C TYR A 201 7.82 12.87 -3.87
N GLY A 202 9.06 12.58 -4.31
CA GLY A 202 9.35 11.34 -5.02
C GLY A 202 9.67 10.19 -4.07
N VAL A 203 9.45 8.96 -4.56
CA VAL A 203 9.79 7.71 -3.87
C VAL A 203 10.57 6.78 -4.80
N ASN A 204 11.21 5.76 -4.24
CA ASN A 204 11.78 4.65 -4.99
C ASN A 204 11.75 3.36 -4.16
N GLY A 205 11.62 2.22 -4.84
CA GLY A 205 11.50 0.91 -4.20
C GLY A 205 10.13 0.67 -3.54
N ASP A 206 9.09 1.30 -4.03
CA ASP A 206 7.71 1.15 -3.55
C ASP A 206 6.93 0.07 -4.30
N ALA A 207 5.81 -0.33 -3.71
CA ALA A 207 4.99 -1.44 -4.20
C ALA A 207 4.30 -1.13 -5.53
N VAL A 208 3.78 0.11 -5.69
CA VAL A 208 3.02 0.47 -6.90
C VAL A 208 3.91 0.49 -8.14
N ASP A 209 5.11 1.04 -8.05
CA ASP A 209 6.07 1.05 -9.15
C ASP A 209 6.57 -0.35 -9.51
N TRP A 210 6.80 -1.19 -8.49
CA TRP A 210 7.21 -2.57 -8.73
C TRP A 210 6.09 -3.39 -9.38
N SER A 211 4.86 -3.24 -8.93
CA SER A 211 3.71 -3.95 -9.48
C SER A 211 3.46 -3.55 -10.93
N TYR A 212 3.59 -2.27 -11.27
CA TYR A 212 3.47 -1.80 -12.65
C TYR A 212 4.70 -2.15 -13.49
N GLY A 213 5.90 -1.75 -13.06
CA GLY A 213 7.11 -1.82 -13.87
C GLY A 213 7.75 -3.20 -13.95
N THR A 214 7.49 -4.10 -12.97
CA THR A 214 8.08 -5.45 -12.95
C THR A 214 7.03 -6.52 -13.19
N ALA A 215 5.88 -6.44 -12.51
CA ALA A 215 4.82 -7.45 -12.68
C ALA A 215 3.86 -7.13 -13.84
N GLY A 216 3.92 -5.93 -14.43
CA GLY A 216 3.10 -5.54 -15.59
C GLY A 216 1.63 -5.29 -15.27
N LEU A 217 1.32 -4.94 -14.03
CA LEU A 217 -0.04 -4.80 -13.53
C LEU A 217 -0.51 -3.34 -13.51
N ILE A 218 -1.78 -3.11 -13.77
CA ILE A 218 -2.41 -1.83 -13.42
C ILE A 218 -2.43 -1.72 -11.90
N SER A 219 -1.71 -0.74 -11.35
CA SER A 219 -1.53 -0.61 -9.91
C SER A 219 -1.72 0.81 -9.41
N TYR A 220 -2.27 0.90 -8.17
CA TYR A 220 -2.50 2.17 -7.49
C TYR A 220 -2.18 2.07 -6.01
N THR A 221 -1.87 3.23 -5.42
CA THR A 221 -1.86 3.43 -3.98
C THR A 221 -3.00 4.38 -3.59
N PRO A 222 -4.13 3.85 -3.10
CA PRO A 222 -5.15 4.68 -2.46
C PRO A 222 -4.66 5.15 -1.08
N GLU A 223 -4.57 6.46 -0.88
CA GLU A 223 -4.31 7.11 0.41
C GLU A 223 -5.65 7.49 1.04
N VAL A 224 -6.25 6.54 1.77
CA VAL A 224 -7.60 6.72 2.33
C VAL A 224 -7.60 7.60 3.57
N GLY A 225 -8.68 8.35 3.74
CA GLY A 225 -8.81 9.33 4.84
C GLY A 225 -8.24 10.71 4.50
N SER A 226 -8.86 11.73 5.07
CA SER A 226 -8.49 13.12 4.84
C SER A 226 -7.32 13.57 5.72
N PHE A 227 -6.76 14.75 5.43
CA PHE A 227 -5.76 15.37 6.29
C PHE A 227 -6.22 15.59 7.74
N SER A 228 -7.53 15.76 7.98
CA SER A 228 -8.08 15.90 9.33
C SER A 228 -8.16 14.57 10.09
N ASP A 229 -8.17 13.45 9.41
CA ASP A 229 -8.24 12.11 10.01
C ASP A 229 -6.87 11.68 10.55
N ASN A 230 -5.78 12.19 9.99
CA ASN A 230 -4.42 11.76 10.30
C ASN A 230 -4.26 10.23 10.16
N PHE A 231 -3.28 9.64 10.87
CA PHE A 231 -3.07 8.18 10.86
C PHE A 231 -4.08 7.41 11.73
N TRP A 232 -4.64 8.05 12.74
CA TRP A 232 -5.55 7.43 13.72
C TRP A 232 -6.84 8.24 13.81
N PRO A 233 -7.77 8.07 12.87
CA PRO A 233 -9.06 8.73 12.93
C PRO A 233 -9.85 8.28 14.17
N SER A 234 -10.82 9.08 14.58
CA SER A 234 -11.78 8.68 15.60
C SER A 234 -12.71 7.56 15.10
N GLU A 235 -13.25 6.77 16.00
CA GLU A 235 -14.08 5.58 15.67
C GLU A 235 -15.30 5.93 14.80
N ASP A 236 -15.85 7.14 14.94
CA ASP A 236 -16.96 7.63 14.13
C ASP A 236 -16.59 8.00 12.68
N ARG A 237 -15.31 7.89 12.34
CA ARG A 237 -14.75 8.17 11.01
C ARG A 237 -14.28 6.92 10.26
N VAL A 238 -14.35 5.76 10.88
CA VAL A 238 -13.87 4.48 10.33
C VAL A 238 -15.00 3.63 9.74
#